data_b503011c3f2f1c26a162c099017ad75c
#
_entry.id   b503011c3f2f1c26a162c099017ad75c
#
_cell.length_a   1.000
_cell.length_b   1.000
_cell.length_c   1.000
_cell.angle_alpha   90.00
_cell.angle_beta   90.00
_cell.angle_gamma   90.00
#
_symmetry.space_group_name_H-M   'P 1'
#
loop_
_entity.id
_entity.type
_entity.pdbx_description
1 polymer ?
#
loop_
_entity_poly.entity_id
_entity_poly.type
_entity_poly.pdbx_seq_one_letter_code
_entity_poly.pdbx_strand_id
1 'polypeptide(L)'
;MAEIKWPHENKVEVGSDVDFVYIMRKDGKFAMSAVAQKIASDYKVGEESLFQTFLEEYDTFFAKLSDIFKWGYTSKGNFELHLFDPDELDQAVRLKSDGAPIVSLDPLMKQGVHGFGVSRGYYLGGTKDFGQVERPGNEALSTQAQKIAKELDGAQTSVSEDDIFSGGSVIASLNALLASGVDIKKVIPGIQIGKPKKLSDMGLSVDPVIEYQTTDGTDIFNKLDLGDPRDYLLGASGLVIKLPNGEYGRAPYILPFVSTTARAGIPVEIEKDFALKVLQANYEFFNTVQDKIGIPLLLKHMDHSFLVLMHQMYGVDPNTEMSQIVVWLMDNLEGFWETTKKQGEFQEELALLKLPQSIIFLDVNGTLFPDTSTDGYIAEEDIYSLKTAVNKIKEKGLSVGLCSDSPLIQLKEFSQKMGIDGPIIAENGNIIFNDGQVLVLNELSDIEIYKGQIIDQAHELGFQQTDDSIAPEFGGSPVDVQNSLWSFGANREASITVFGPAYLIERLGSHFNGQKQEFSVDCSPEYNFFAIHPGENYKLNKGQALNTLAAFGQNIIMVGNSMSDWVEPEQGVICAFVNGARINSDIVNKAAYISDKQTIKGVIDILEKIQ
;
A
#
# COMPACT_ATOMS: atom_id res chain seq x y z
N MET A 1 32.23 -23.44 -13.83
CA MET A 1 30.82 -23.18 -13.46
C MET A 1 30.05 -24.45 -13.66
N ALA A 2 29.52 -25.03 -12.60
CA ALA A 2 28.60 -26.13 -12.74
C ALA A 2 27.23 -25.55 -13.11
N GLU A 3 26.88 -25.58 -14.40
CA GLU A 3 25.49 -25.60 -14.79
C GLU A 3 24.97 -26.94 -14.30
N ILE A 4 24.30 -26.98 -13.17
CA ILE A 4 23.67 -28.21 -12.69
C ILE A 4 22.47 -28.41 -13.62
N LYS A 5 22.65 -29.21 -14.64
CA LYS A 5 21.53 -29.79 -15.37
C LYS A 5 20.76 -30.63 -14.39
N TRP A 6 19.43 -30.62 -14.50
CA TRP A 6 18.45 -31.38 -13.74
C TRP A 6 19.06 -32.50 -12.91
N PRO A 7 19.06 -32.44 -11.58
CA PRO A 7 19.66 -33.47 -10.74
C PRO A 7 18.87 -34.76 -10.90
N HIS A 8 19.54 -35.83 -11.27
CA HIS A 8 18.94 -37.19 -11.30
C HIS A 8 18.61 -37.70 -9.90
N GLU A 9 19.05 -37.00 -8.85
CA GLU A 9 18.81 -37.31 -7.45
C GLU A 9 17.81 -36.30 -6.87
N ASN A 10 16.87 -36.79 -6.05
CA ASN A 10 15.86 -35.98 -5.37
C ASN A 10 16.43 -35.03 -4.29
N LYS A 11 17.75 -35.06 -4.08
CA LYS A 11 18.44 -34.24 -3.07
C LYS A 11 19.66 -33.57 -3.68
N VAL A 12 19.77 -32.27 -3.41
CA VAL A 12 20.95 -31.46 -3.75
C VAL A 12 21.63 -31.05 -2.45
N GLU A 13 22.88 -31.50 -2.29
CA GLU A 13 23.70 -31.17 -1.14
C GLU A 13 24.61 -29.98 -1.47
N VAL A 14 24.41 -28.86 -0.79
CA VAL A 14 25.27 -27.67 -0.90
C VAL A 14 26.51 -27.89 -0.02
N GLY A 15 27.69 -27.92 -0.64
CA GLY A 15 28.97 -28.11 0.02
C GLY A 15 29.32 -27.00 1.02
N SER A 16 30.22 -27.35 1.97
CA SER A 16 30.72 -26.35 2.92
C SER A 16 31.61 -25.29 2.29
N ASP A 17 32.15 -25.56 1.10
CA ASP A 17 32.98 -24.67 0.29
C ASP A 17 32.14 -23.72 -0.61
N VAL A 18 30.81 -23.92 -0.70
CA VAL A 18 29.89 -23.03 -1.39
C VAL A 18 29.32 -22.02 -0.41
N ASP A 19 29.54 -20.74 -0.68
CA ASP A 19 29.06 -19.65 0.17
C ASP A 19 27.64 -19.24 -0.16
N PHE A 20 27.26 -19.28 -1.45
CA PHE A 20 25.91 -18.91 -1.87
C PHE A 20 25.47 -19.61 -3.17
N VAL A 21 24.23 -20.08 -3.20
CA VAL A 21 23.56 -20.68 -4.36
C VAL A 21 22.39 -19.82 -4.76
N TYR A 22 22.28 -19.48 -6.04
CA TYR A 22 21.08 -18.85 -6.60
C TYR A 22 20.40 -19.79 -7.58
N ILE A 23 19.10 -20.00 -7.42
CA ILE A 23 18.30 -20.88 -8.29
C ILE A 23 17.45 -20.05 -9.24
N MET A 24 17.48 -20.40 -10.52
CA MET A 24 16.64 -19.79 -11.56
C MET A 24 15.93 -20.84 -12.39
N ARG A 25 14.72 -20.53 -12.86
CA ARG A 25 13.98 -21.34 -13.84
C ARG A 25 14.05 -20.69 -15.22
N LYS A 26 14.17 -21.52 -16.28
CA LYS A 26 14.16 -21.04 -17.70
C LYS A 26 12.73 -20.82 -18.18
N ASP A 27 12.11 -19.74 -17.79
CA ASP A 27 10.68 -19.47 -17.97
C ASP A 27 10.31 -18.56 -19.16
N GLY A 28 11.22 -18.39 -20.13
CA GLY A 28 11.04 -17.48 -21.27
C GLY A 28 9.78 -17.72 -22.09
N LYS A 29 9.41 -18.97 -22.30
CA LYS A 29 8.19 -19.35 -23.01
C LYS A 29 6.94 -18.78 -22.35
N PHE A 30 6.87 -18.84 -21.02
CA PHE A 30 5.78 -18.27 -20.25
C PHE A 30 5.78 -16.73 -20.31
N ALA A 31 6.94 -16.11 -20.14
CA ALA A 31 7.09 -14.67 -20.10
C ALA A 31 6.73 -14.00 -21.43
N MET A 32 7.08 -14.61 -22.57
CA MET A 32 6.99 -13.97 -23.87
C MET A 32 5.73 -14.27 -24.68
N SER A 33 5.00 -15.35 -24.38
CA SER A 33 3.81 -15.74 -25.15
C SER A 33 2.72 -14.67 -25.17
N ALA A 34 2.40 -14.09 -24.03
CA ALA A 34 1.35 -13.07 -23.94
C ALA A 34 1.74 -11.75 -24.63
N VAL A 35 3.01 -11.37 -24.59
CA VAL A 35 3.54 -10.17 -25.26
C VAL A 35 3.45 -10.35 -26.78
N ALA A 36 3.94 -11.49 -27.30
CA ALA A 36 3.88 -11.80 -28.72
C ALA A 36 2.42 -11.80 -29.23
N GLN A 37 1.49 -12.40 -28.49
CA GLN A 37 0.07 -12.44 -28.85
C GLN A 37 -0.55 -11.04 -28.96
N LYS A 38 -0.28 -10.15 -28.02
CA LYS A 38 -0.79 -8.77 -28.05
C LYS A 38 -0.28 -7.99 -29.26
N ILE A 39 1.02 -8.10 -29.55
CA ILE A 39 1.63 -7.45 -30.70
C ILE A 39 1.07 -8.02 -32.00
N ALA A 40 0.96 -9.35 -32.11
CA ALA A 40 0.38 -9.99 -33.29
C ALA A 40 -1.04 -9.49 -33.56
N SER A 41 -1.86 -9.33 -32.51
CA SER A 41 -3.21 -8.79 -32.59
C SER A 41 -3.24 -7.32 -33.04
N ASP A 42 -2.42 -6.46 -32.45
CA ASP A 42 -2.41 -5.02 -32.71
C ASP A 42 -1.92 -4.70 -34.15
N TYR A 43 -0.88 -5.40 -34.61
CA TYR A 43 -0.26 -5.12 -35.90
C TYR A 43 -0.65 -6.11 -37.01
N LYS A 44 -1.49 -7.11 -36.70
CA LYS A 44 -1.98 -8.14 -37.64
C LYS A 44 -0.84 -8.90 -38.32
N VAL A 45 0.16 -9.28 -37.55
CA VAL A 45 1.34 -10.06 -38.01
C VAL A 45 1.29 -11.49 -37.44
N GLY A 46 2.13 -12.36 -37.96
CA GLY A 46 2.17 -13.77 -37.55
C GLY A 46 2.69 -13.91 -36.10
N GLU A 47 1.91 -14.50 -35.21
CA GLU A 47 2.23 -14.68 -33.79
C GLU A 47 3.46 -15.59 -33.59
N GLU A 48 3.54 -16.70 -34.32
CA GLU A 48 4.61 -17.69 -34.16
C GLU A 48 5.99 -17.11 -34.45
N SER A 49 6.14 -16.35 -35.55
CA SER A 49 7.43 -15.71 -35.91
C SER A 49 7.86 -14.67 -34.86
N LEU A 50 6.90 -13.89 -34.33
CA LEU A 50 7.18 -12.97 -33.25
C LEU A 50 7.61 -13.71 -31.99
N PHE A 51 6.90 -14.76 -31.64
CA PHE A 51 7.18 -15.53 -30.43
C PHE A 51 8.59 -16.16 -30.48
N GLN A 52 9.01 -16.73 -31.63
CA GLN A 52 10.34 -17.27 -31.78
C GLN A 52 11.44 -16.18 -31.63
N THR A 53 11.23 -14.99 -32.21
CA THR A 53 12.16 -13.87 -32.02
C THR A 53 12.27 -13.46 -30.57
N PHE A 54 11.15 -13.39 -29.86
CA PHE A 54 11.14 -13.06 -28.42
C PHE A 54 11.87 -14.12 -27.59
N LEU A 55 11.70 -15.40 -27.88
CA LEU A 55 12.39 -16.48 -27.17
C LEU A 55 13.91 -16.42 -27.35
N GLU A 56 14.38 -16.22 -28.58
CA GLU A 56 15.82 -16.11 -28.88
C GLU A 56 16.47 -14.95 -28.12
N GLU A 57 15.79 -13.80 -28.10
CA GLU A 57 16.31 -12.63 -27.39
C GLU A 57 16.15 -12.75 -25.85
N TYR A 58 15.14 -13.45 -25.39
CA TYR A 58 15.00 -13.75 -23.97
C TYR A 58 16.13 -14.68 -23.48
N ASP A 59 16.55 -15.67 -24.28
CA ASP A 59 17.70 -16.50 -23.94
C ASP A 59 18.99 -15.66 -23.85
N THR A 60 19.12 -14.66 -24.71
CA THR A 60 20.23 -13.69 -24.66
C THR A 60 20.18 -12.82 -23.41
N PHE A 61 18.98 -12.30 -23.07
CA PHE A 61 18.73 -11.56 -21.82
C PHE A 61 19.04 -12.42 -20.60
N PHE A 62 18.60 -13.66 -20.58
CA PHE A 62 18.83 -14.61 -19.50
C PHE A 62 20.33 -14.87 -19.28
N ALA A 63 21.11 -15.04 -20.36
CA ALA A 63 22.56 -15.21 -20.26
C ALA A 63 23.24 -13.97 -19.62
N LYS A 64 22.85 -12.77 -20.05
CA LYS A 64 23.34 -11.52 -19.45
C LYS A 64 22.95 -11.39 -17.97
N LEU A 65 21.70 -11.70 -17.65
CA LEU A 65 21.20 -11.69 -16.27
C LEU A 65 22.01 -12.64 -15.39
N SER A 66 22.29 -13.84 -15.88
CA SER A 66 23.13 -14.83 -15.18
C SER A 66 24.53 -14.29 -14.88
N ASP A 67 25.15 -13.58 -15.83
CA ASP A 67 26.47 -12.96 -15.62
C ASP A 67 26.39 -11.77 -14.65
N ILE A 68 25.30 -10.99 -14.65
CA ILE A 68 25.06 -9.93 -13.68
C ILE A 68 24.92 -10.50 -12.26
N PHE A 69 24.22 -11.60 -12.08
CA PHE A 69 24.12 -12.27 -10.81
C PHE A 69 25.48 -12.79 -10.31
N LYS A 70 26.25 -13.43 -11.17
CA LYS A 70 27.63 -13.85 -10.82
C LYS A 70 28.48 -12.67 -10.36
N TRP A 71 28.42 -11.55 -11.09
CA TRP A 71 29.11 -10.34 -10.69
C TRP A 71 28.60 -9.82 -9.34
N GLY A 72 27.29 -9.76 -9.13
CA GLY A 72 26.68 -9.26 -7.91
C GLY A 72 27.03 -10.07 -6.65
N TYR A 73 27.20 -11.38 -6.79
CA TYR A 73 27.56 -12.25 -5.66
C TYR A 73 29.07 -12.49 -5.50
N THR A 74 29.91 -11.90 -6.31
CA THR A 74 31.38 -12.08 -6.20
C THR A 74 31.93 -11.73 -4.81
N SER A 75 31.34 -10.74 -4.15
CA SER A 75 31.72 -10.35 -2.79
C SER A 75 31.29 -11.33 -1.69
N LYS A 76 30.37 -12.26 -1.98
CA LYS A 76 29.89 -13.28 -1.04
C LYS A 76 30.73 -14.55 -1.04
N GLY A 77 31.75 -14.66 -1.90
CA GLY A 77 32.65 -15.83 -1.96
C GLY A 77 32.35 -16.77 -3.13
N ASN A 78 32.37 -18.08 -2.86
CA ASN A 78 32.14 -19.10 -3.88
C ASN A 78 30.65 -19.22 -4.21
N PHE A 79 30.27 -18.77 -5.41
CA PHE A 79 28.89 -18.67 -5.88
C PHE A 79 28.57 -19.75 -6.93
N GLU A 80 27.43 -20.41 -6.78
CA GLU A 80 26.85 -21.33 -7.75
C GLU A 80 25.52 -20.83 -8.29
N LEU A 81 25.28 -21.00 -9.60
CA LEU A 81 24.01 -20.75 -10.24
C LEU A 81 23.39 -22.06 -10.71
N HIS A 82 22.22 -22.40 -10.14
CA HIS A 82 21.47 -23.61 -10.49
C HIS A 82 20.30 -23.26 -11.40
N LEU A 83 20.22 -23.91 -12.57
CA LEU A 83 19.23 -23.64 -13.59
C LEU A 83 18.27 -24.82 -13.75
N PHE A 84 16.96 -24.54 -13.73
CA PHE A 84 15.91 -25.54 -13.88
C PHE A 84 15.05 -25.25 -15.10
N ASP A 85 14.66 -26.33 -15.79
CA ASP A 85 13.65 -26.30 -16.83
C ASP A 85 12.25 -26.46 -16.21
N PRO A 86 11.31 -25.52 -16.41
CA PRO A 86 9.97 -25.60 -15.84
C PRO A 86 9.14 -26.75 -16.41
N ASP A 87 9.35 -27.17 -17.67
CA ASP A 87 8.60 -28.28 -18.28
C ASP A 87 9.04 -29.62 -17.65
N GLU A 88 10.34 -29.79 -17.33
CA GLU A 88 10.85 -30.97 -16.60
C GLU A 88 10.31 -31.00 -15.16
N LEU A 89 10.25 -29.83 -14.49
CA LEU A 89 9.70 -29.72 -13.15
C LEU A 89 8.20 -30.07 -13.12
N ASP A 90 7.41 -29.56 -14.07
CA ASP A 90 5.99 -29.89 -14.23
C ASP A 90 5.76 -31.39 -14.42
N GLN A 91 6.56 -32.03 -15.26
CA GLN A 91 6.50 -33.47 -15.49
C GLN A 91 6.76 -34.28 -14.22
N ALA A 92 7.78 -33.89 -13.44
CA ALA A 92 8.13 -34.56 -12.20
C ALA A 92 7.04 -34.38 -11.11
N VAL A 93 6.43 -33.19 -11.00
CA VAL A 93 5.28 -32.95 -10.11
C VAL A 93 4.10 -33.86 -10.47
N ARG A 94 3.79 -34.00 -11.77
CA ARG A 94 2.71 -34.89 -12.24
C ARG A 94 2.97 -36.38 -11.91
N LEU A 95 4.19 -36.82 -12.07
CA LEU A 95 4.55 -38.19 -11.67
C LEU A 95 4.33 -38.43 -10.17
N LYS A 96 4.69 -37.46 -9.33
CA LYS A 96 4.51 -37.53 -7.89
C LYS A 96 3.05 -37.40 -7.43
N SER A 97 2.15 -36.89 -8.28
CA SER A 97 0.71 -36.82 -7.93
C SER A 97 0.03 -38.19 -7.91
N ASP A 98 0.67 -39.25 -8.43
CA ASP A 98 0.12 -40.61 -8.53
C ASP A 98 -1.24 -40.66 -9.24
N GLY A 99 -1.46 -39.76 -10.19
CA GLY A 99 -2.71 -39.64 -10.95
C GLY A 99 -3.84 -38.89 -10.20
N ALA A 100 -3.60 -38.40 -9.00
CA ALA A 100 -4.56 -37.52 -8.32
C ALA A 100 -4.69 -36.16 -9.03
N PRO A 101 -5.86 -35.52 -9.02
CA PRO A 101 -6.00 -34.14 -9.46
C PRO A 101 -5.00 -33.21 -8.77
N ILE A 102 -4.54 -32.21 -9.49
CA ILE A 102 -3.56 -31.24 -8.96
C ILE A 102 -4.20 -29.85 -8.89
N VAL A 103 -4.11 -29.21 -7.72
CA VAL A 103 -4.30 -27.76 -7.57
C VAL A 103 -2.93 -27.10 -7.60
N SER A 104 -2.66 -26.28 -8.61
CA SER A 104 -1.37 -25.62 -8.76
C SER A 104 -1.43 -24.17 -8.30
N LEU A 105 -0.50 -23.80 -7.42
CA LEU A 105 -0.23 -22.42 -7.03
C LEU A 105 0.76 -21.74 -8.01
N ASP A 106 1.57 -22.55 -8.71
CA ASP A 106 2.51 -22.08 -9.73
C ASP A 106 1.79 -21.69 -11.04
N PRO A 107 2.01 -20.47 -11.57
CA PRO A 107 1.40 -20.00 -12.82
C PRO A 107 1.93 -20.70 -14.08
N LEU A 108 3.09 -21.37 -14.00
CA LEU A 108 3.70 -22.05 -15.14
C LEU A 108 3.00 -23.38 -15.44
N MET A 109 2.46 -24.04 -14.41
CA MET A 109 1.76 -25.30 -14.52
C MET A 109 0.29 -25.09 -14.95
N LYS A 110 -0.02 -25.23 -16.24
CA LYS A 110 -1.35 -24.90 -16.78
C LYS A 110 -2.18 -26.09 -17.27
N GLN A 111 -1.54 -27.13 -17.83
CA GLN A 111 -2.28 -28.22 -18.48
C GLN A 111 -2.82 -29.23 -17.48
N GLY A 112 -4.13 -29.49 -17.50
CA GLY A 112 -4.76 -30.54 -16.70
C GLY A 112 -4.64 -30.36 -15.19
N VAL A 113 -4.58 -29.12 -14.73
CA VAL A 113 -4.55 -28.75 -13.31
C VAL A 113 -5.60 -27.68 -13.00
N HIS A 114 -6.01 -27.60 -11.73
CA HIS A 114 -6.85 -26.52 -11.21
C HIS A 114 -5.92 -25.41 -10.72
N GLY A 115 -5.86 -24.27 -11.45
CA GLY A 115 -5.01 -23.14 -11.06
C GLY A 115 -5.61 -22.37 -9.89
N PHE A 116 -4.81 -22.13 -8.84
CA PHE A 116 -5.13 -21.24 -7.73
C PHE A 116 -4.22 -20.03 -7.80
N GLY A 117 -4.74 -18.94 -8.39
CA GLY A 117 -3.96 -17.74 -8.69
C GLY A 117 -3.71 -16.89 -7.44
N VAL A 118 -2.68 -17.22 -6.71
CA VAL A 118 -2.27 -16.55 -5.47
C VAL A 118 -0.92 -15.90 -5.63
N SER A 119 -0.69 -14.79 -4.91
CA SER A 119 0.59 -14.11 -4.77
C SER A 119 0.71 -13.50 -3.39
N ARG A 120 1.93 -13.18 -2.96
CA ARG A 120 2.15 -12.32 -1.80
C ARG A 120 1.99 -10.88 -2.22
N GLY A 121 1.22 -10.11 -1.46
CA GLY A 121 1.01 -8.69 -1.68
C GLY A 121 2.04 -7.84 -0.94
N TYR A 122 2.55 -6.81 -1.59
CA TYR A 122 3.53 -5.87 -1.03
C TYR A 122 3.06 -4.43 -1.24
N TYR A 123 3.60 -3.52 -0.45
CA TYR A 123 3.56 -2.10 -0.78
C TYR A 123 4.76 -1.72 -1.66
N LEU A 124 4.60 -0.73 -2.51
CA LEU A 124 5.69 -0.26 -3.38
C LEU A 124 6.88 0.20 -2.51
N GLY A 125 8.09 -0.32 -2.82
CA GLY A 125 9.27 -0.07 -1.98
C GLY A 125 9.29 -0.83 -0.64
N GLY A 126 8.20 -1.53 -0.29
CA GLY A 126 8.11 -2.29 0.96
C GLY A 126 9.00 -3.53 0.97
N THR A 127 9.48 -3.91 2.16
CA THR A 127 10.34 -5.07 2.37
C THR A 127 9.59 -6.29 2.90
N LYS A 128 8.36 -6.08 3.41
CA LYS A 128 7.51 -7.13 4.00
C LYS A 128 6.22 -7.28 3.20
N ASP A 129 5.75 -8.53 3.09
CA ASP A 129 4.41 -8.77 2.58
C ASP A 129 3.35 -8.49 3.65
N PHE A 130 2.17 -8.08 3.21
CA PHE A 130 1.00 -7.91 4.08
C PHE A 130 0.04 -9.13 4.03
N GLY A 131 0.46 -10.22 3.39
CA GLY A 131 -0.30 -11.46 3.28
C GLY A 131 -0.54 -11.88 1.84
N GLN A 132 -1.40 -12.89 1.69
CA GLN A 132 -1.76 -13.41 0.38
C GLN A 132 -2.92 -12.63 -0.24
N VAL A 133 -2.78 -12.40 -1.54
CA VAL A 133 -3.78 -11.77 -2.40
C VAL A 133 -4.00 -12.60 -3.66
N GLU A 134 -5.09 -12.37 -4.34
CA GLU A 134 -5.28 -12.92 -5.68
C GLU A 134 -4.19 -12.39 -6.63
N ARG A 135 -3.71 -13.26 -7.52
CA ARG A 135 -2.82 -12.84 -8.60
C ARG A 135 -3.59 -11.89 -9.52
N PRO A 136 -3.01 -10.76 -9.95
CA PRO A 136 -3.70 -9.82 -10.83
C PRO A 136 -4.35 -10.50 -12.04
N GLY A 137 -5.61 -10.17 -12.28
CA GLY A 137 -6.43 -10.80 -13.32
C GLY A 137 -7.18 -12.06 -12.89
N ASN A 138 -7.03 -12.51 -11.65
CA ASN A 138 -7.82 -13.62 -11.09
C ASN A 138 -8.96 -13.12 -10.19
N GLU A 139 -9.94 -14.00 -9.96
CA GLU A 139 -11.02 -13.79 -8.99
C GLU A 139 -10.47 -13.81 -7.55
N ALA A 140 -11.22 -13.27 -6.59
CA ALA A 140 -10.87 -13.32 -5.17
C ALA A 140 -10.55 -14.76 -4.71
N LEU A 141 -9.58 -14.91 -3.81
CA LEU A 141 -9.10 -16.24 -3.36
C LEU A 141 -10.23 -17.16 -2.88
N SER A 142 -11.21 -16.62 -2.14
CA SER A 142 -12.37 -17.40 -1.68
C SER A 142 -13.24 -17.92 -2.83
N THR A 143 -13.45 -17.11 -3.87
CA THR A 143 -14.21 -17.50 -5.06
C THR A 143 -13.48 -18.59 -5.84
N GLN A 144 -12.17 -18.44 -6.05
CA GLN A 144 -11.35 -19.46 -6.70
C GLN A 144 -11.38 -20.78 -5.94
N ALA A 145 -11.23 -20.76 -4.60
CA ALA A 145 -11.24 -21.96 -3.77
C ALA A 145 -12.60 -22.70 -3.83
N GLN A 146 -13.72 -21.97 -3.77
CA GLN A 146 -15.08 -22.56 -3.91
C GLN A 146 -15.29 -23.20 -5.28
N LYS A 147 -14.80 -22.57 -6.35
CA LYS A 147 -14.88 -23.07 -7.71
C LYS A 147 -14.09 -24.37 -7.89
N ILE A 148 -12.85 -24.39 -7.37
CA ILE A 148 -11.99 -25.58 -7.36
C ILE A 148 -12.64 -26.71 -6.56
N ALA A 149 -13.17 -26.45 -5.37
CA ALA A 149 -13.85 -27.44 -4.56
C ALA A 149 -15.04 -28.07 -5.29
N LYS A 150 -15.82 -27.26 -6.01
CA LYS A 150 -16.95 -27.72 -6.82
C LYS A 150 -16.48 -28.57 -8.02
N GLU A 151 -15.41 -28.19 -8.70
CA GLU A 151 -14.86 -28.91 -9.85
C GLU A 151 -14.27 -30.27 -9.44
N LEU A 152 -13.64 -30.35 -8.27
CA LEU A 152 -13.04 -31.56 -7.71
C LEU A 152 -14.09 -32.55 -7.19
N ASP A 153 -15.30 -32.09 -6.84
CA ASP A 153 -16.45 -32.93 -6.38
C ASP A 153 -16.04 -33.96 -5.29
N GLY A 154 -15.25 -33.53 -4.30
CA GLY A 154 -14.76 -34.36 -3.22
C GLY A 154 -13.59 -35.29 -3.58
N ALA A 155 -13.02 -35.20 -4.78
CA ALA A 155 -11.85 -35.99 -5.14
C ALA A 155 -10.64 -35.59 -4.29
N GLN A 156 -9.93 -36.60 -3.79
CA GLN A 156 -8.67 -36.41 -3.08
C GLN A 156 -7.62 -35.85 -4.05
N THR A 157 -6.98 -34.73 -3.67
CA THR A 157 -6.12 -33.94 -4.56
C THR A 157 -4.72 -33.71 -4.00
N SER A 158 -3.78 -33.35 -4.86
CA SER A 158 -2.45 -32.86 -4.49
C SER A 158 -2.36 -31.36 -4.74
N VAL A 159 -1.65 -30.62 -3.88
CA VAL A 159 -1.33 -29.19 -4.12
C VAL A 159 0.11 -29.07 -4.55
N SER A 160 0.37 -28.37 -5.65
CA SER A 160 1.73 -28.10 -6.13
C SER A 160 2.11 -26.64 -6.02
N GLU A 161 3.39 -26.41 -5.72
CA GLU A 161 4.04 -25.08 -5.73
C GLU A 161 5.40 -25.22 -6.38
N ASP A 162 5.91 -24.15 -7.00
CA ASP A 162 7.22 -24.14 -7.61
C ASP A 162 8.35 -24.28 -6.59
N ASP A 163 8.27 -23.52 -5.51
CA ASP A 163 9.25 -23.59 -4.41
C ASP A 163 8.61 -23.48 -3.03
N ILE A 164 9.24 -24.08 -2.05
CA ILE A 164 8.88 -23.92 -0.65
C ILE A 164 10.14 -23.69 0.21
N PHE A 165 10.16 -22.51 0.87
CA PHE A 165 11.11 -22.22 1.96
C PHE A 165 10.47 -22.57 3.32
N SER A 166 9.98 -21.57 4.04
CA SER A 166 9.33 -21.76 5.34
C SER A 166 7.92 -22.38 5.26
N GLY A 167 7.32 -22.38 4.07
CA GLY A 167 5.96 -22.86 3.82
C GLY A 167 4.84 -21.91 4.24
N GLY A 168 5.16 -20.68 4.67
CA GLY A 168 4.13 -19.73 5.14
C GLY A 168 3.08 -19.38 4.09
N SER A 169 3.49 -19.10 2.86
CA SER A 169 2.59 -18.77 1.75
C SER A 169 1.70 -19.96 1.37
N VAL A 170 2.28 -21.15 1.30
CA VAL A 170 1.53 -22.38 0.99
C VAL A 170 0.46 -22.67 2.03
N ILE A 171 0.78 -22.50 3.32
CA ILE A 171 -0.17 -22.75 4.42
C ILE A 171 -1.41 -21.86 4.30
N ALA A 172 -1.26 -20.58 3.98
CA ALA A 172 -2.42 -19.71 3.83
C ALA A 172 -3.30 -20.14 2.64
N SER A 173 -2.69 -20.56 1.52
CA SER A 173 -3.42 -21.13 0.37
C SER A 173 -4.12 -22.45 0.73
N LEU A 174 -3.43 -23.36 1.44
CA LEU A 174 -4.03 -24.61 1.92
C LEU A 174 -5.22 -24.35 2.84
N ASN A 175 -5.12 -23.40 3.76
CA ASN A 175 -6.22 -23.06 4.66
C ASN A 175 -7.44 -22.55 3.87
N ALA A 176 -7.26 -21.72 2.84
CA ALA A 176 -8.35 -21.25 1.99
C ALA A 176 -9.03 -22.40 1.22
N LEU A 177 -8.24 -23.32 0.67
CA LEU A 177 -8.75 -24.50 -0.06
C LEU A 177 -9.47 -25.48 0.89
N LEU A 178 -8.89 -25.82 2.03
CA LEU A 178 -9.50 -26.69 3.05
C LEU A 178 -10.81 -26.10 3.60
N ALA A 179 -10.84 -24.79 3.89
CA ALA A 179 -12.05 -24.11 4.35
C ALA A 179 -13.18 -24.13 3.30
N SER A 180 -12.85 -24.30 2.02
CA SER A 180 -13.80 -24.43 0.92
C SER A 180 -14.20 -25.90 0.64
N GLY A 181 -13.66 -26.87 1.39
CA GLY A 181 -14.00 -28.29 1.29
C GLY A 181 -13.14 -29.11 0.30
N VAL A 182 -11.97 -28.60 -0.10
CA VAL A 182 -11.03 -29.37 -0.92
C VAL A 182 -10.35 -30.44 -0.04
N ASP A 183 -10.40 -31.71 -0.45
CA ASP A 183 -9.71 -32.83 0.22
C ASP A 183 -8.26 -32.93 -0.26
N ILE A 184 -7.32 -32.43 0.56
CA ILE A 184 -5.91 -32.36 0.21
C ILE A 184 -5.15 -33.55 0.80
N LYS A 185 -4.56 -34.39 -0.07
CA LYS A 185 -3.77 -35.57 0.31
C LYS A 185 -2.33 -35.22 0.64
N LYS A 186 -1.68 -34.45 -0.24
CA LYS A 186 -0.26 -34.10 -0.10
C LYS A 186 0.07 -32.77 -0.77
N VAL A 187 1.21 -32.21 -0.40
CA VAL A 187 1.83 -31.05 -1.03
C VAL A 187 3.06 -31.52 -1.80
N ILE A 188 3.16 -31.10 -3.07
CA ILE A 188 4.27 -31.48 -3.96
C ILE A 188 4.99 -30.19 -4.36
N PRO A 189 6.00 -29.73 -3.60
CA PRO A 189 6.88 -28.66 -4.06
C PRO A 189 7.78 -29.13 -5.20
N GLY A 190 7.98 -28.28 -6.18
CA GLY A 190 9.02 -28.49 -7.19
C GLY A 190 10.39 -28.46 -6.53
N ILE A 191 10.69 -27.39 -5.79
CA ILE A 191 11.93 -27.20 -5.06
C ILE A 191 11.60 -26.96 -3.59
N GLN A 192 12.19 -27.77 -2.71
CA GLN A 192 12.10 -27.59 -1.26
C GLN A 192 13.43 -27.17 -0.69
N ILE A 193 13.43 -26.09 0.07
CA ILE A 193 14.60 -25.56 0.75
C ILE A 193 14.41 -25.76 2.25
N GLY A 194 15.21 -26.65 2.82
CA GLY A 194 15.07 -27.03 4.22
C GLY A 194 13.79 -27.84 4.52
N LYS A 195 13.37 -27.87 5.79
CA LYS A 195 12.20 -28.65 6.24
C LYS A 195 11.05 -27.72 6.64
N PRO A 196 9.94 -27.66 5.89
CA PRO A 196 8.79 -26.83 6.22
C PRO A 196 7.97 -27.42 7.39
N LYS A 197 8.48 -27.26 8.61
CA LYS A 197 7.90 -27.83 9.85
C LYS A 197 6.40 -27.55 9.99
N LYS A 198 5.96 -26.33 9.64
CA LYS A 198 4.55 -25.93 9.74
C LYS A 198 3.62 -26.77 8.86
N LEU A 199 4.06 -27.24 7.70
CA LEU A 199 3.26 -28.11 6.83
C LEU A 199 3.10 -29.52 7.46
N SER A 200 4.17 -30.04 8.06
CA SER A 200 4.12 -31.32 8.79
C SER A 200 3.16 -31.25 9.99
N ASP A 201 3.10 -30.10 10.67
CA ASP A 201 2.21 -29.87 11.81
C ASP A 201 0.71 -29.88 11.39
N MET A 202 0.40 -29.62 10.11
CA MET A 202 -0.96 -29.76 9.55
C MET A 202 -1.36 -31.22 9.25
N GLY A 203 -0.47 -32.18 9.45
CA GLY A 203 -0.71 -33.59 9.13
C GLY A 203 -0.69 -33.92 7.63
N LEU A 204 -0.21 -33.01 6.78
CA LEU A 204 -0.08 -33.21 5.35
C LEU A 204 1.27 -33.85 5.00
N SER A 205 1.27 -34.78 4.06
CA SER A 205 2.48 -35.30 3.46
C SER A 205 3.12 -34.26 2.53
N VAL A 206 4.43 -34.06 2.65
CA VAL A 206 5.21 -33.21 1.74
C VAL A 206 6.16 -34.10 0.96
N ASP A 207 6.06 -34.08 -0.38
CA ASP A 207 6.83 -34.93 -1.30
C ASP A 207 7.51 -34.09 -2.37
N PRO A 208 8.65 -33.42 -2.07
CA PRO A 208 9.32 -32.53 -3.00
C PRO A 208 9.90 -33.26 -4.21
N VAL A 209 9.93 -32.60 -5.36
CA VAL A 209 10.69 -33.10 -6.52
C VAL A 209 12.18 -33.02 -6.23
N ILE A 210 12.64 -31.88 -5.71
CA ILE A 210 14.03 -31.64 -5.33
C ILE A 210 14.08 -31.04 -3.92
N GLU A 211 14.95 -31.57 -3.07
CA GLU A 211 15.21 -31.04 -1.72
C GLU A 211 16.66 -30.53 -1.64
N TYR A 212 16.82 -29.25 -1.28
CA TYR A 212 18.11 -28.65 -0.97
C TYR A 212 18.44 -28.78 0.50
N GLN A 213 19.66 -29.23 0.82
CA GLN A 213 20.18 -29.31 2.17
C GLN A 213 21.68 -28.98 2.21
N THR A 214 22.22 -28.62 3.37
CA THR A 214 23.67 -28.41 3.54
C THR A 214 24.34 -29.71 3.98
N THR A 215 25.58 -29.95 3.57
CA THR A 215 26.37 -31.11 3.97
C THR A 215 26.86 -31.03 5.43
N ASP A 216 27.00 -29.83 5.96
CA ASP A 216 27.56 -29.54 7.29
C ASP A 216 26.50 -29.26 8.36
N GLY A 217 25.21 -29.34 8.00
CA GLY A 217 24.08 -29.06 8.92
C GLY A 217 23.89 -27.58 9.24
N THR A 218 24.57 -26.67 8.54
CA THR A 218 24.31 -25.24 8.65
C THR A 218 22.92 -24.88 8.07
N ASP A 219 22.41 -23.70 8.44
CA ASP A 219 21.11 -23.25 7.94
C ASP A 219 21.18 -22.92 6.45
N ILE A 220 20.51 -23.72 5.64
CA ILE A 220 20.45 -23.56 4.18
C ILE A 220 19.82 -22.21 3.76
N PHE A 221 18.93 -21.64 4.57
CA PHE A 221 18.28 -20.35 4.27
C PHE A 221 19.26 -19.18 4.19
N ASN A 222 20.43 -19.28 4.80
CA ASN A 222 21.48 -18.26 4.72
C ASN A 222 22.40 -18.43 3.50
N LYS A 223 22.32 -19.56 2.81
CA LYS A 223 23.19 -19.92 1.69
C LYS A 223 22.47 -19.96 0.35
N LEU A 224 21.16 -19.79 0.30
CA LEU A 224 20.40 -20.01 -0.91
C LEU A 224 19.31 -18.97 -1.10
N ASP A 225 19.13 -18.53 -2.35
CA ASP A 225 17.99 -17.72 -2.79
C ASP A 225 17.48 -18.23 -4.14
N LEU A 226 16.27 -17.82 -4.51
CA LEU A 226 15.60 -18.25 -5.72
C LEU A 226 14.87 -17.08 -6.37
N GLY A 227 14.85 -17.03 -7.70
CA GLY A 227 14.08 -16.06 -8.47
C GLY A 227 13.94 -16.46 -9.92
N ASP A 228 12.89 -15.94 -10.53
CA ASP A 228 12.62 -16.19 -11.94
C ASP A 228 13.19 -15.06 -12.81
N PRO A 229 13.85 -15.37 -13.92
CA PRO A 229 14.39 -14.35 -14.83
C PRO A 229 13.34 -13.35 -15.33
N ARG A 230 12.09 -13.80 -15.50
CA ARG A 230 10.97 -12.92 -15.89
C ARG A 230 10.70 -11.78 -14.89
N ASP A 231 11.06 -11.95 -13.62
CA ASP A 231 10.88 -10.95 -12.58
C ASP A 231 11.89 -9.80 -12.67
N TYR A 232 12.91 -9.95 -13.50
CA TYR A 232 13.92 -8.93 -13.81
C TYR A 232 13.72 -8.30 -15.19
N LEU A 233 12.77 -8.81 -15.99
CA LEU A 233 12.38 -8.23 -17.27
C LEU A 233 11.18 -7.31 -17.08
N LEU A 234 11.35 -6.03 -17.42
CA LEU A 234 10.29 -5.03 -17.30
C LEU A 234 9.04 -5.45 -18.09
N GLY A 235 7.92 -5.47 -17.41
CA GLY A 235 6.65 -5.79 -18.02
C GLY A 235 6.36 -7.26 -18.26
N ALA A 236 7.22 -8.18 -17.81
CA ALA A 236 6.96 -9.62 -17.90
C ALA A 236 6.32 -10.21 -16.64
N SER A 237 6.85 -9.87 -15.47
CA SER A 237 6.36 -10.37 -14.17
C SER A 237 6.86 -9.46 -13.03
N GLY A 238 6.83 -9.95 -11.79
CA GLY A 238 7.35 -9.28 -10.61
C GLY A 238 6.48 -9.43 -9.38
N LEU A 239 6.81 -8.66 -8.35
CA LEU A 239 6.02 -8.55 -7.11
C LEU A 239 4.64 -7.99 -7.39
N VAL A 240 3.64 -8.53 -6.70
CA VAL A 240 2.30 -7.94 -6.69
C VAL A 240 2.27 -6.80 -5.68
N ILE A 241 2.03 -5.60 -6.18
CA ILE A 241 2.06 -4.35 -5.42
C ILE A 241 0.65 -3.81 -5.28
N LYS A 242 0.23 -3.48 -4.06
CA LYS A 242 -1.01 -2.72 -3.83
C LYS A 242 -0.75 -1.25 -4.14
N LEU A 243 -1.51 -0.71 -5.08
CA LEU A 243 -1.44 0.69 -5.49
C LEU A 243 -2.34 1.58 -4.63
N PRO A 244 -2.11 2.90 -4.58
CA PRO A 244 -2.91 3.83 -3.78
C PRO A 244 -4.42 3.80 -4.07
N ASN A 245 -4.82 3.50 -5.31
CA ASN A 245 -6.23 3.36 -5.70
C ASN A 245 -6.84 1.99 -5.34
N GLY A 246 -6.10 1.11 -4.66
CA GLY A 246 -6.54 -0.22 -4.25
C GLY A 246 -6.35 -1.31 -5.30
N GLU A 247 -5.98 -0.98 -6.54
CA GLU A 247 -5.64 -1.98 -7.57
C GLU A 247 -4.30 -2.66 -7.28
N TYR A 248 -4.03 -3.74 -8.02
CA TYR A 248 -2.75 -4.43 -7.94
C TYR A 248 -1.93 -4.20 -9.21
N GLY A 249 -0.72 -3.69 -9.03
CA GLY A 249 0.33 -3.62 -10.04
C GLY A 249 1.33 -4.76 -9.93
N ARG A 250 2.27 -4.84 -10.87
CA ARG A 250 3.45 -5.70 -10.79
C ARG A 250 4.72 -4.88 -10.93
N ALA A 251 5.67 -5.10 -10.02
CA ALA A 251 6.94 -4.42 -10.00
C ALA A 251 8.09 -5.43 -10.21
N PRO A 252 8.99 -5.22 -11.17
CA PRO A 252 10.17 -6.07 -11.33
C PRO A 252 11.11 -5.96 -10.12
N TYR A 253 11.95 -6.99 -9.90
CA TYR A 253 12.84 -7.12 -8.73
C TYR A 253 14.11 -6.27 -8.86
N ILE A 254 13.96 -5.01 -9.26
CA ILE A 254 15.05 -4.04 -9.40
C ILE A 254 14.64 -2.66 -8.89
N LEU A 255 15.62 -1.82 -8.57
CA LEU A 255 15.36 -0.40 -8.37
C LEU A 255 14.78 0.24 -9.67
N PRO A 256 13.89 1.22 -9.57
CA PRO A 256 13.41 1.92 -8.38
C PRO A 256 12.17 1.29 -7.71
N PHE A 257 11.76 0.10 -8.10
CA PHE A 257 10.51 -0.51 -7.64
C PHE A 257 10.64 -1.18 -6.28
N VAL A 258 11.73 -1.92 -6.07
CA VAL A 258 12.00 -2.67 -4.83
C VAL A 258 13.49 -2.67 -4.54
N SER A 259 13.86 -2.86 -3.26
CA SER A 259 15.26 -3.11 -2.90
C SER A 259 15.68 -4.50 -3.35
N THR A 260 16.73 -4.61 -4.15
CA THR A 260 17.30 -5.89 -4.61
C THR A 260 17.97 -6.65 -3.48
N THR A 261 18.46 -5.96 -2.45
CA THR A 261 18.94 -6.57 -1.20
C THR A 261 17.85 -7.40 -0.55
N ALA A 262 16.62 -6.91 -0.51
CA ALA A 262 15.50 -7.59 0.12
C ALA A 262 14.92 -8.76 -0.70
N ARG A 263 15.18 -8.80 -2.03
CA ARG A 263 14.53 -9.76 -2.95
C ARG A 263 15.47 -10.78 -3.58
N ALA A 264 16.70 -10.39 -3.83
CA ALA A 264 17.70 -11.25 -4.46
C ALA A 264 18.95 -11.42 -3.59
N GLY A 265 18.93 -10.93 -2.36
CA GLY A 265 20.08 -10.99 -1.46
C GLY A 265 21.34 -10.29 -1.99
N ILE A 266 21.20 -9.39 -2.95
CA ILE A 266 22.31 -8.60 -3.50
C ILE A 266 22.87 -7.68 -2.40
N PRO A 267 24.21 -7.57 -2.22
CA PRO A 267 24.78 -6.67 -1.23
C PRO A 267 24.35 -5.21 -1.46
N VAL A 268 24.05 -4.49 -0.37
CA VAL A 268 23.52 -3.12 -0.42
C VAL A 268 24.48 -2.15 -1.13
N GLU A 269 25.79 -2.39 -1.02
CA GLU A 269 26.84 -1.55 -1.62
C GLU A 269 26.81 -1.55 -3.15
N ILE A 270 26.26 -2.58 -3.77
CA ILE A 270 26.19 -2.72 -5.23
C ILE A 270 24.77 -2.73 -5.78
N GLU A 271 23.77 -2.51 -4.93
CA GLU A 271 22.35 -2.60 -5.30
C GLU A 271 21.99 -1.71 -6.49
N LYS A 272 22.48 -0.45 -6.48
CA LYS A 272 22.29 0.52 -7.57
C LYS A 272 22.96 0.04 -8.87
N ASP A 273 24.21 -0.40 -8.79
CA ASP A 273 24.95 -0.88 -9.96
C ASP A 273 24.34 -2.16 -10.54
N PHE A 274 23.83 -3.04 -9.67
CA PHE A 274 23.08 -4.22 -10.09
C PHE A 274 21.82 -3.83 -10.86
N ALA A 275 21.02 -2.91 -10.32
CA ALA A 275 19.80 -2.43 -10.97
C ALA A 275 20.11 -1.77 -12.33
N LEU A 276 21.15 -0.93 -12.42
CA LEU A 276 21.58 -0.30 -13.66
C LEU A 276 22.01 -1.33 -14.72
N LYS A 277 22.75 -2.39 -14.33
CA LYS A 277 23.14 -3.47 -15.25
C LYS A 277 21.92 -4.25 -15.75
N VAL A 278 20.95 -4.54 -14.89
CA VAL A 278 19.71 -5.21 -15.28
C VAL A 278 18.88 -4.32 -16.19
N LEU A 279 18.75 -3.02 -15.91
CA LEU A 279 18.09 -2.06 -16.79
C LEU A 279 18.80 -1.97 -18.16
N GLN A 280 20.13 -1.95 -18.19
CA GLN A 280 20.88 -1.99 -19.46
C GLN A 280 20.58 -3.26 -20.26
N ALA A 281 20.50 -4.43 -19.61
CA ALA A 281 20.12 -5.67 -20.28
C ALA A 281 18.67 -5.63 -20.82
N ASN A 282 17.74 -4.99 -20.10
CA ASN A 282 16.38 -4.72 -20.58
C ASN A 282 16.37 -3.79 -21.81
N TYR A 283 17.16 -2.71 -21.78
CA TYR A 283 17.28 -1.79 -22.91
C TYR A 283 17.74 -2.53 -24.19
N GLU A 284 18.78 -3.34 -24.06
CA GLU A 284 19.32 -4.12 -25.16
C GLU A 284 18.31 -5.16 -25.67
N PHE A 285 17.58 -5.81 -24.77
CA PHE A 285 16.50 -6.74 -25.12
C PHE A 285 15.41 -6.05 -25.95
N PHE A 286 14.83 -4.95 -25.45
CA PHE A 286 13.73 -4.27 -26.14
C PHE A 286 14.16 -3.69 -27.49
N ASN A 287 15.34 -3.08 -27.58
CA ASN A 287 15.84 -2.55 -28.85
C ASN A 287 16.12 -3.66 -29.87
N THR A 288 16.79 -4.75 -29.47
CA THR A 288 17.11 -5.84 -30.37
C THR A 288 15.84 -6.52 -30.91
N VAL A 289 14.86 -6.77 -30.05
CA VAL A 289 13.57 -7.31 -30.50
C VAL A 289 12.89 -6.35 -31.46
N GLN A 290 12.78 -5.07 -31.11
CA GLN A 290 12.14 -4.04 -31.94
C GLN A 290 12.81 -3.93 -33.31
N ASP A 291 14.15 -3.93 -33.37
CA ASP A 291 14.91 -3.88 -34.63
C ASP A 291 14.66 -5.13 -35.51
N LYS A 292 14.60 -6.33 -34.90
CA LYS A 292 14.36 -7.58 -35.61
C LYS A 292 12.95 -7.70 -36.17
N ILE A 293 11.94 -7.28 -35.40
CA ILE A 293 10.54 -7.40 -35.84
C ILE A 293 10.05 -6.18 -36.63
N GLY A 294 10.76 -5.05 -36.58
CA GLY A 294 10.36 -3.78 -37.20
C GLY A 294 9.10 -3.14 -36.64
N ILE A 295 8.73 -3.47 -35.39
CA ILE A 295 7.51 -3.00 -34.71
C ILE A 295 7.90 -2.41 -33.34
N PRO A 296 7.41 -1.22 -32.95
CA PRO A 296 7.70 -0.64 -31.66
C PRO A 296 7.08 -1.47 -30.52
N LEU A 297 7.88 -1.73 -29.49
CA LEU A 297 7.43 -2.40 -28.28
C LEU A 297 6.92 -1.34 -27.29
N LEU A 298 5.61 -1.28 -27.12
CA LEU A 298 4.94 -0.26 -26.30
C LEU A 298 4.57 -0.83 -24.91
N LEU A 299 4.44 0.04 -23.93
CA LEU A 299 4.01 -0.32 -22.57
C LEU A 299 2.70 -1.13 -22.57
N LYS A 300 1.73 -0.78 -23.41
CA LYS A 300 0.44 -1.50 -23.54
C LYS A 300 0.57 -2.96 -23.97
N HIS A 301 1.68 -3.36 -24.60
CA HIS A 301 1.93 -4.75 -25.00
C HIS A 301 2.42 -5.62 -23.84
N MET A 302 2.93 -5.00 -22.78
CA MET A 302 3.46 -5.71 -21.61
C MET A 302 2.34 -6.28 -20.71
N ASP A 303 2.70 -6.87 -19.59
CA ASP A 303 1.73 -7.31 -18.58
C ASP A 303 0.83 -6.12 -18.16
N HIS A 304 -0.46 -6.36 -18.08
CA HIS A 304 -1.42 -5.30 -17.75
C HIS A 304 -1.15 -4.68 -16.37
N SER A 305 -0.74 -5.48 -15.41
CA SER A 305 -0.47 -5.00 -14.05
C SER A 305 0.81 -4.14 -13.98
N PHE A 306 1.78 -4.37 -14.86
CA PHE A 306 2.93 -3.48 -15.02
C PHE A 306 2.54 -2.16 -15.68
N LEU A 307 1.68 -2.22 -16.70
CA LEU A 307 1.11 -1.00 -17.32
C LEU A 307 0.37 -0.17 -16.27
N VAL A 308 -0.48 -0.79 -15.45
CA VAL A 308 -1.22 -0.11 -14.37
C VAL A 308 -0.25 0.56 -13.39
N LEU A 309 0.80 -0.15 -12.96
CA LEU A 309 1.84 0.42 -12.09
C LEU A 309 2.50 1.66 -12.71
N MET A 310 2.98 1.54 -13.96
CA MET A 310 3.70 2.63 -14.65
C MET A 310 2.81 3.84 -14.91
N HIS A 311 1.57 3.60 -15.31
CA HIS A 311 0.63 4.67 -15.59
C HIS A 311 0.20 5.42 -14.31
N GLN A 312 -0.17 4.69 -13.26
CA GLN A 312 -0.68 5.31 -12.03
C GLN A 312 0.40 5.95 -11.16
N MET A 313 1.55 5.29 -11.02
CA MET A 313 2.60 5.79 -10.12
C MET A 313 3.53 6.79 -10.80
N TYR A 314 3.72 6.70 -12.10
CA TYR A 314 4.70 7.49 -12.84
C TYR A 314 4.12 8.29 -13.99
N GLY A 315 2.79 8.20 -14.26
CA GLY A 315 2.12 8.95 -15.31
C GLY A 315 2.54 8.56 -16.75
N VAL A 316 3.11 7.37 -16.94
CA VAL A 316 3.61 6.93 -18.25
C VAL A 316 2.46 6.61 -19.20
N ASP A 317 2.50 7.17 -20.42
CA ASP A 317 1.51 6.88 -21.47
C ASP A 317 1.62 5.41 -21.94
N PRO A 318 0.50 4.67 -22.07
CA PRO A 318 0.48 3.30 -22.57
C PRO A 318 1.15 3.09 -23.94
N ASN A 319 1.26 4.12 -24.76
CA ASN A 319 1.91 4.07 -26.06
C ASN A 319 3.40 4.48 -26.03
N THR A 320 3.98 4.68 -24.85
CA THR A 320 5.42 4.93 -24.72
C THR A 320 6.21 3.65 -25.04
N GLU A 321 7.30 3.78 -25.80
CA GLU A 321 8.20 2.67 -26.12
C GLU A 321 8.94 2.17 -24.88
N MET A 322 9.07 0.85 -24.74
CA MET A 322 9.74 0.23 -23.60
C MET A 322 11.20 0.67 -23.46
N SER A 323 11.91 0.82 -24.57
CA SER A 323 13.30 1.32 -24.56
C SER A 323 13.41 2.74 -24.00
N GLN A 324 12.45 3.63 -24.28
CA GLN A 324 12.40 4.99 -23.72
C GLN A 324 12.12 4.95 -22.21
N ILE A 325 11.22 4.07 -21.77
CA ILE A 325 10.93 3.87 -20.34
C ILE A 325 12.18 3.42 -19.60
N VAL A 326 12.94 2.48 -20.17
CA VAL A 326 14.18 1.99 -19.55
C VAL A 326 15.22 3.10 -19.42
N VAL A 327 15.43 3.91 -20.46
CA VAL A 327 16.36 5.05 -20.41
C VAL A 327 15.93 6.04 -19.34
N TRP A 328 14.66 6.38 -19.31
CA TRP A 328 14.10 7.28 -18.31
C TRP A 328 14.29 6.76 -16.87
N LEU A 329 14.11 5.46 -16.63
CA LEU A 329 14.37 4.83 -15.33
C LEU A 329 15.85 4.89 -14.95
N MET A 330 16.78 4.63 -15.90
CA MET A 330 18.22 4.71 -15.65
C MET A 330 18.67 6.13 -15.28
N ASP A 331 18.17 7.13 -16.03
CA ASP A 331 18.54 8.55 -15.83
C ASP A 331 18.04 9.13 -14.52
N ASN A 332 16.94 8.58 -13.96
CA ASN A 332 16.28 9.10 -12.76
C ASN A 332 16.25 8.09 -11.59
N LEU A 333 17.05 7.04 -11.65
CA LEU A 333 16.95 5.87 -10.77
C LEU A 333 16.93 6.23 -9.28
N GLU A 334 17.85 7.10 -8.84
CA GLU A 334 18.00 7.46 -7.44
C GLU A 334 16.80 8.26 -6.90
N GLY A 335 16.37 9.28 -7.64
CA GLY A 335 15.22 10.10 -7.26
C GLY A 335 13.92 9.27 -7.21
N PHE A 336 13.73 8.35 -8.16
CA PHE A 336 12.60 7.42 -8.14
C PHE A 336 12.69 6.43 -6.97
N TRP A 337 13.88 5.91 -6.66
CA TRP A 337 14.05 5.01 -5.54
C TRP A 337 13.72 5.68 -4.21
N GLU A 338 14.25 6.88 -3.94
CA GLU A 338 13.98 7.63 -2.71
C GLU A 338 12.47 7.94 -2.55
N THR A 339 11.81 8.33 -3.65
CA THR A 339 10.36 8.56 -3.64
C THR A 339 9.59 7.27 -3.37
N THR A 340 9.94 6.18 -4.05
CA THR A 340 9.30 4.87 -3.90
C THR A 340 9.45 4.35 -2.47
N LYS A 341 10.63 4.47 -1.88
CA LYS A 341 10.91 4.05 -0.51
C LYS A 341 10.05 4.82 0.50
N LYS A 342 10.00 6.15 0.40
CA LYS A 342 9.14 6.98 1.27
C LYS A 342 7.67 6.62 1.15
N GLN A 343 7.18 6.36 -0.06
CA GLN A 343 5.81 5.92 -0.27
C GLN A 343 5.55 4.55 0.36
N GLY A 344 6.48 3.61 0.24
CA GLY A 344 6.38 2.29 0.84
C GLY A 344 6.35 2.36 2.37
N GLU A 345 7.25 3.12 2.98
CA GLU A 345 7.30 3.35 4.42
C GLU A 345 5.96 3.94 4.93
N PHE A 346 5.47 4.96 4.26
CA PHE A 346 4.18 5.57 4.57
C PHE A 346 3.01 4.58 4.47
N GLN A 347 2.99 3.74 3.44
CA GLN A 347 1.95 2.73 3.25
C GLN A 347 1.99 1.66 4.34
N GLU A 348 3.19 1.22 4.74
CA GLU A 348 3.37 0.28 5.84
C GLU A 348 2.86 0.87 7.17
N GLU A 349 3.18 2.13 7.47
CA GLU A 349 2.70 2.84 8.65
C GLU A 349 1.16 2.97 8.64
N LEU A 350 0.57 3.35 7.51
CA LEU A 350 -0.88 3.44 7.38
C LEU A 350 -1.56 2.08 7.58
N ALA A 351 -0.94 1.00 7.11
CA ALA A 351 -1.47 -0.35 7.30
C ALA A 351 -1.48 -0.78 8.78
N LEU A 352 -0.56 -0.28 9.61
CA LEU A 352 -0.53 -0.55 11.06
C LEU A 352 -1.76 0.01 11.78
N LEU A 353 -2.40 1.04 11.23
CA LEU A 353 -3.63 1.60 11.80
C LEU A 353 -4.81 0.63 11.75
N LYS A 354 -4.78 -0.43 10.93
CA LYS A 354 -5.86 -1.44 10.79
C LYS A 354 -7.24 -0.80 10.63
N LEU A 355 -7.34 0.19 9.75
CA LEU A 355 -8.56 0.96 9.55
C LEU A 355 -9.72 0.09 9.07
N PRO A 356 -10.95 0.34 9.53
CA PRO A 356 -12.15 -0.31 9.00
C PRO A 356 -12.33 -0.04 7.51
N GLN A 357 -12.96 -0.98 6.78
CA GLN A 357 -13.20 -0.83 5.34
C GLN A 357 -14.13 0.34 5.00
N SER A 358 -15.12 0.61 5.85
CA SER A 358 -16.10 1.66 5.61
C SER A 358 -16.25 2.53 6.86
N ILE A 359 -16.03 3.83 6.72
CA ILE A 359 -15.92 4.77 7.81
C ILE A 359 -16.78 6.01 7.54
N ILE A 360 -17.57 6.41 8.54
CA ILE A 360 -18.28 7.68 8.57
C ILE A 360 -17.50 8.60 9.51
N PHE A 361 -16.89 9.64 9.01
CA PHE A 361 -16.24 10.67 9.82
C PHE A 361 -17.20 11.80 10.11
N LEU A 362 -17.26 12.22 11.37
CA LEU A 362 -18.05 13.35 11.83
C LEU A 362 -17.12 14.51 12.21
N ASP A 363 -17.35 15.67 11.63
CA ASP A 363 -16.75 16.89 12.14
C ASP A 363 -17.35 17.24 13.50
N VAL A 364 -16.63 18.03 14.30
CA VAL A 364 -17.01 18.34 15.68
C VAL A 364 -17.66 19.72 15.78
N ASN A 365 -16.92 20.79 15.46
CA ASN A 365 -17.35 22.17 15.66
C ASN A 365 -18.34 22.60 14.57
N GLY A 366 -19.54 23.02 14.98
CA GLY A 366 -20.64 23.35 14.08
C GLY A 366 -21.41 22.14 13.54
N THR A 367 -20.87 20.93 13.69
CA THR A 367 -21.46 19.67 13.22
C THR A 367 -22.06 18.84 14.35
N LEU A 368 -21.30 18.50 15.37
CA LEU A 368 -21.81 17.88 16.61
C LEU A 368 -22.19 18.92 17.64
N PHE A 369 -21.44 20.01 17.70
CA PHE A 369 -21.63 21.13 18.64
C PHE A 369 -21.94 22.43 17.89
N PRO A 370 -22.62 23.41 18.51
CA PRO A 370 -22.78 24.74 17.93
C PRO A 370 -21.42 25.43 17.72
N ASP A 371 -21.29 26.16 16.64
CA ASP A 371 -20.07 26.91 16.26
C ASP A 371 -19.77 28.07 17.22
N THR A 372 -20.81 28.63 17.82
CA THR A 372 -20.75 29.79 18.69
C THR A 372 -21.47 29.44 19.97
N SER A 373 -20.79 28.89 20.96
CA SER A 373 -21.49 28.70 22.20
C SER A 373 -20.84 29.39 23.37
N THR A 374 -21.47 30.40 23.81
CA THR A 374 -21.53 30.75 25.21
C THR A 374 -22.32 29.71 26.05
N ASP A 375 -23.10 28.82 25.39
CA ASP A 375 -24.01 27.86 26.01
C ASP A 375 -23.83 26.42 25.45
N GLY A 376 -22.60 25.96 25.28
CA GLY A 376 -22.24 24.72 24.61
C GLY A 376 -22.58 23.41 25.32
N TYR A 377 -23.76 23.34 25.94
CA TYR A 377 -24.23 22.12 26.57
C TYR A 377 -25.01 21.26 25.55
N ILE A 378 -24.52 20.05 25.25
CA ILE A 378 -25.34 19.05 24.58
C ILE A 378 -26.20 18.35 25.61
N ALA A 379 -27.52 18.30 25.36
CA ALA A 379 -28.42 17.57 26.21
C ALA A 379 -28.05 16.07 26.27
N GLU A 380 -28.09 15.47 27.45
CA GLU A 380 -27.83 14.04 27.62
C GLU A 380 -28.73 13.17 26.72
N GLU A 381 -29.97 13.63 26.48
CA GLU A 381 -30.92 12.98 25.56
C GLU A 381 -30.40 12.94 24.11
N ASP A 382 -29.77 14.02 23.65
CA ASP A 382 -29.18 14.10 22.31
C ASP A 382 -27.94 13.18 22.21
N ILE A 383 -27.12 13.11 23.26
CA ILE A 383 -25.98 12.18 23.35
C ILE A 383 -26.48 10.73 23.33
N TYR A 384 -27.52 10.40 24.06
CA TYR A 384 -28.12 9.07 24.06
C TYR A 384 -28.66 8.70 22.66
N SER A 385 -29.33 9.63 22.01
CA SER A 385 -29.86 9.45 20.65
C SER A 385 -28.75 9.24 19.62
N LEU A 386 -27.64 9.99 19.71
CA LEU A 386 -26.46 9.81 18.89
C LEU A 386 -25.85 8.41 19.09
N LYS A 387 -25.63 7.98 20.33
CA LYS A 387 -25.13 6.64 20.66
C LYS A 387 -26.00 5.54 20.03
N THR A 388 -27.30 5.73 20.08
CA THR A 388 -28.25 4.78 19.48
C THR A 388 -28.09 4.73 17.95
N ALA A 389 -27.97 5.89 17.29
CA ALA A 389 -27.74 5.97 15.85
C ALA A 389 -26.40 5.35 15.45
N VAL A 390 -25.32 5.66 16.20
CA VAL A 390 -23.98 5.08 15.98
C VAL A 390 -24.01 3.55 16.11
N ASN A 391 -24.68 3.00 17.13
CA ASN A 391 -24.79 1.54 17.29
C ASN A 391 -25.52 0.88 16.11
N LYS A 392 -26.60 1.48 15.59
CA LYS A 392 -27.27 0.97 14.38
C LYS A 392 -26.37 0.97 13.15
N ILE A 393 -25.50 1.95 13.01
CA ILE A 393 -24.49 2.01 11.93
C ILE A 393 -23.48 0.88 12.09
N LYS A 394 -23.01 0.63 13.31
CA LYS A 394 -22.09 -0.50 13.61
C LYS A 394 -22.71 -1.86 13.30
N GLU A 395 -24.00 -2.06 13.60
CA GLU A 395 -24.73 -3.27 13.25
C GLU A 395 -24.77 -3.54 11.73
N LYS A 396 -24.62 -2.49 10.90
CA LYS A 396 -24.47 -2.58 9.43
C LYS A 396 -23.04 -2.83 8.96
N GLY A 397 -22.08 -2.99 9.88
CA GLY A 397 -20.66 -3.21 9.56
C GLY A 397 -19.89 -1.95 9.20
N LEU A 398 -20.44 -0.75 9.47
CA LEU A 398 -19.80 0.54 9.25
C LEU A 398 -19.19 1.05 10.56
N SER A 399 -18.06 1.76 10.48
CA SER A 399 -17.43 2.43 11.62
C SER A 399 -17.77 3.91 11.62
N VAL A 400 -17.88 4.51 12.81
CA VAL A 400 -18.07 5.96 12.97
C VAL A 400 -16.87 6.53 13.70
N GLY A 401 -16.22 7.53 13.10
CA GLY A 401 -15.04 8.22 13.61
C GLY A 401 -15.21 9.73 13.69
N LEU A 402 -14.18 10.44 14.13
CA LEU A 402 -14.15 11.90 14.22
C LEU A 402 -13.11 12.50 13.27
N CYS A 403 -13.41 13.67 12.69
CA CYS A 403 -12.48 14.45 11.87
C CYS A 403 -12.58 15.94 12.23
N SER A 404 -11.59 16.46 12.96
CA SER A 404 -11.66 17.82 13.51
C SER A 404 -10.30 18.50 13.56
N ASP A 405 -10.31 19.82 13.72
CA ASP A 405 -9.10 20.61 14.05
C ASP A 405 -8.65 20.42 15.51
N SER A 406 -9.47 19.87 16.37
CA SER A 406 -9.13 19.67 17.78
C SER A 406 -7.95 18.72 17.98
N PRO A 407 -7.18 18.89 19.09
CA PRO A 407 -6.09 17.98 19.45
C PRO A 407 -6.57 16.54 19.65
N LEU A 408 -5.72 15.58 19.35
CA LEU A 408 -6.05 14.15 19.44
C LEU A 408 -6.55 13.73 20.81
N ILE A 409 -5.95 14.24 21.89
CA ILE A 409 -6.34 13.91 23.28
C ILE A 409 -7.79 14.33 23.55
N GLN A 410 -8.17 15.53 23.13
CA GLN A 410 -9.52 16.05 23.29
C GLN A 410 -10.55 15.24 22.47
N LEU A 411 -10.19 14.86 21.25
CA LEU A 411 -11.05 14.04 20.41
C LEU A 411 -11.24 12.62 20.95
N LYS A 412 -10.24 12.05 21.62
CA LYS A 412 -10.38 10.76 22.33
C LYS A 412 -11.38 10.86 23.47
N GLU A 413 -11.36 11.94 24.25
CA GLU A 413 -12.34 12.18 25.33
C GLU A 413 -13.76 12.35 24.77
N PHE A 414 -13.93 13.11 23.69
CA PHE A 414 -15.21 13.24 22.99
C PHE A 414 -15.71 11.92 22.45
N SER A 415 -14.85 11.18 21.78
CA SER A 415 -15.13 9.87 21.22
C SER A 415 -15.71 8.93 22.29
N GLN A 416 -15.03 8.84 23.44
CA GLN A 416 -15.49 8.04 24.57
C GLN A 416 -16.85 8.51 25.10
N LYS A 417 -17.04 9.82 25.29
CA LYS A 417 -18.29 10.41 25.80
C LYS A 417 -19.46 10.16 24.84
N MET A 418 -19.23 10.26 23.53
CA MET A 418 -20.24 10.10 22.49
C MET A 418 -20.47 8.63 22.08
N GLY A 419 -19.69 7.68 22.58
CA GLY A 419 -19.77 6.26 22.19
C GLY A 419 -19.32 6.01 20.74
N ILE A 420 -18.44 6.86 20.24
CA ILE A 420 -17.79 6.76 18.93
C ILE A 420 -16.44 6.07 19.15
N ASP A 421 -16.19 4.93 18.52
CA ASP A 421 -14.97 4.14 18.73
C ASP A 421 -14.18 3.86 17.43
N GLY A 422 -14.55 4.52 16.36
CA GLY A 422 -13.82 4.45 15.09
C GLY A 422 -12.60 5.37 15.03
N PRO A 423 -11.95 5.45 13.87
CA PRO A 423 -10.75 6.25 13.67
C PRO A 423 -10.97 7.75 13.97
N ILE A 424 -9.90 8.41 14.40
CA ILE A 424 -9.89 9.85 14.65
C ILE A 424 -8.89 10.51 13.70
N ILE A 425 -9.33 11.54 13.00
CA ILE A 425 -8.50 12.49 12.27
C ILE A 425 -8.46 13.78 13.09
N ALA A 426 -7.29 14.12 13.60
CA ALA A 426 -7.07 15.25 14.49
C ALA A 426 -6.24 16.36 13.84
N GLU A 427 -6.19 17.52 14.51
CA GLU A 427 -5.39 18.68 14.13
C GLU A 427 -5.55 19.04 12.65
N ASN A 428 -6.80 19.16 12.23
CA ASN A 428 -7.17 19.54 10.86
C ASN A 428 -6.65 18.60 9.77
N GLY A 429 -6.57 17.30 10.04
CA GLY A 429 -6.11 16.31 9.05
C GLY A 429 -4.65 15.93 9.17
N ASN A 430 -3.91 16.47 10.13
CA ASN A 430 -2.47 16.21 10.24
C ASN A 430 -2.14 14.94 11.03
N ILE A 431 -3.07 14.42 11.82
CA ILE A 431 -2.88 13.21 12.63
C ILE A 431 -4.03 12.24 12.39
N ILE A 432 -3.72 10.97 12.15
CA ILE A 432 -4.70 9.88 12.10
C ILE A 432 -4.42 8.93 13.27
N PHE A 433 -5.48 8.56 14.00
CA PHE A 433 -5.42 7.61 15.10
C PHE A 433 -6.45 6.50 14.92
N ASN A 434 -6.05 5.27 15.16
CA ASN A 434 -6.97 4.12 15.30
C ASN A 434 -6.33 3.02 16.16
N ASP A 435 -7.12 2.40 17.02
CA ASP A 435 -6.73 1.23 17.85
C ASP A 435 -5.36 1.38 18.56
N GLY A 436 -5.10 2.54 19.14
CA GLY A 436 -3.85 2.82 19.87
C GLY A 436 -2.67 3.24 19.00
N GLN A 437 -2.78 3.18 17.68
CA GLN A 437 -1.75 3.59 16.72
C GLN A 437 -1.99 5.05 16.29
N VAL A 438 -0.90 5.78 16.09
CA VAL A 438 -0.91 7.18 15.62
C VAL A 438 -0.07 7.28 14.36
N LEU A 439 -0.58 7.95 13.34
CA LEU A 439 0.17 8.33 12.14
C LEU A 439 0.10 9.85 11.98
N VAL A 440 1.24 10.50 11.95
CA VAL A 440 1.36 11.93 11.64
C VAL A 440 1.55 12.09 10.14
N LEU A 441 0.59 12.72 9.47
CA LEU A 441 0.66 12.97 8.01
C LEU A 441 1.52 14.18 7.67
N ASN A 442 1.37 15.24 8.45
CA ASN A 442 2.12 16.47 8.29
C ASN A 442 2.48 17.02 9.67
N GLU A 443 3.67 17.57 9.81
CA GLU A 443 4.14 18.26 11.02
C GLU A 443 4.87 19.57 10.65
N LEU A 444 4.88 20.50 11.58
CA LEU A 444 5.68 21.72 11.43
C LEU A 444 7.14 21.40 11.73
N SER A 445 8.04 21.58 10.76
CA SER A 445 9.48 21.28 10.88
C SER A 445 10.16 22.06 12.01
N ASP A 446 9.68 23.28 12.31
CA ASP A 446 10.35 24.23 13.22
C ASP A 446 9.39 24.77 14.30
N ILE A 447 8.55 23.88 14.87
CA ILE A 447 7.49 24.26 15.81
C ILE A 447 7.98 25.15 16.98
N GLU A 448 9.16 24.87 17.54
CA GLU A 448 9.72 25.64 18.65
C GLU A 448 10.23 27.02 18.20
N ILE A 449 10.69 27.16 16.97
CA ILE A 449 11.07 28.45 16.39
C ILE A 449 9.83 29.34 16.25
N TYR A 450 8.73 28.80 15.72
CA TYR A 450 7.50 29.57 15.58
C TYR A 450 6.88 29.94 16.91
N LYS A 451 6.91 29.05 17.91
CA LYS A 451 6.49 29.38 19.28
C LYS A 451 7.32 30.51 19.86
N GLY A 452 8.65 30.49 19.67
CA GLY A 452 9.55 31.58 20.08
C GLY A 452 9.15 32.92 19.45
N GLN A 453 8.90 32.96 18.14
CA GLN A 453 8.47 34.17 17.44
C GLN A 453 7.12 34.70 17.95
N ILE A 454 6.18 33.81 18.27
CA ILE A 454 4.88 34.18 18.87
C ILE A 454 5.09 34.82 20.24
N ILE A 455 5.92 34.23 21.09
CA ILE A 455 6.24 34.74 22.42
C ILE A 455 6.85 36.14 22.31
N ASP A 456 7.83 36.31 21.42
CA ASP A 456 8.51 37.61 21.23
C ASP A 456 7.52 38.69 20.78
N GLN A 457 6.66 38.39 19.80
CA GLN A 457 5.63 39.33 19.33
C GLN A 457 4.61 39.68 20.42
N ALA A 458 4.15 38.71 21.19
CA ALA A 458 3.21 38.95 22.29
C ALA A 458 3.88 39.82 23.38
N HIS A 459 5.13 39.56 23.73
CA HIS A 459 5.88 40.32 24.72
C HIS A 459 6.14 41.78 24.27
N GLU A 460 6.53 41.99 23.01
CA GLU A 460 6.70 43.34 22.44
C GLU A 460 5.40 44.16 22.50
N LEU A 461 4.26 43.52 22.37
CA LEU A 461 2.93 44.14 22.47
C LEU A 461 2.42 44.30 23.91
N GLY A 462 3.16 43.81 24.91
CA GLY A 462 2.84 43.95 26.33
C GLY A 462 1.83 42.95 26.86
N PHE A 463 1.59 41.83 26.11
CA PHE A 463 0.69 40.76 26.56
C PHE A 463 1.43 39.79 27.49
N GLN A 464 0.71 39.18 28.43
CA GLN A 464 1.23 38.19 29.38
C GLN A 464 0.76 36.79 28.97
N GLN A 465 1.70 35.86 28.92
CA GLN A 465 1.40 34.46 28.71
C GLN A 465 0.88 33.82 29.98
N THR A 466 -0.17 33.02 29.83
CA THR A 466 -0.67 32.11 30.89
C THR A 466 -0.25 30.67 30.55
N ASP A 467 -0.61 29.73 31.43
CA ASP A 467 -0.45 28.30 31.14
C ASP A 467 -1.23 27.92 29.86
N ASP A 468 -0.75 26.87 29.18
CA ASP A 468 -1.39 26.38 27.99
C ASP A 468 -2.87 26.03 28.26
N SER A 469 -3.71 26.46 27.34
CA SER A 469 -5.16 26.33 27.51
C SER A 469 -5.72 25.19 26.68
N ILE A 470 -6.57 24.37 27.27
CA ILE A 470 -7.47 23.48 26.57
C ILE A 470 -8.69 24.27 26.15
N ALA A 471 -9.05 24.28 24.88
CA ALA A 471 -10.32 24.88 24.46
C ALA A 471 -11.45 24.24 25.24
N PRO A 472 -12.43 25.04 25.71
CA PRO A 472 -13.60 24.50 26.43
C PRO A 472 -14.25 23.39 25.61
N GLU A 473 -14.81 22.39 26.28
CA GLU A 473 -15.41 21.21 25.66
C GLU A 473 -16.43 21.53 24.55
N PHE A 474 -16.98 22.72 24.56
CA PHE A 474 -18.11 23.16 23.74
C PHE A 474 -17.91 24.52 23.06
N GLY A 475 -16.69 24.94 22.82
CA GLY A 475 -16.39 26.25 22.20
C GLY A 475 -16.25 27.41 23.22
N GLY A 476 -15.85 28.56 22.72
CA GLY A 476 -15.52 29.74 23.50
C GLY A 476 -14.01 29.94 23.66
N SER A 477 -13.60 31.16 24.00
CA SER A 477 -12.21 31.45 24.30
C SER A 477 -11.83 30.88 25.67
N PRO A 478 -10.76 30.07 25.78
CA PRO A 478 -10.29 29.58 27.09
C PRO A 478 -9.61 30.65 27.92
N VAL A 479 -9.37 31.83 27.36
CA VAL A 479 -8.62 32.92 27.98
C VAL A 479 -9.53 34.11 28.28
N ASP A 480 -9.36 34.72 29.46
CA ASP A 480 -9.99 36.01 29.79
C ASP A 480 -9.33 37.13 28.98
N VAL A 481 -9.85 37.39 27.80
CA VAL A 481 -9.32 38.37 26.84
C VAL A 481 -9.36 39.82 27.34
N GLN A 482 -10.11 40.12 28.44
CA GLN A 482 -10.19 41.46 29.01
C GLN A 482 -8.92 41.85 29.78
N ASN A 483 -8.11 40.88 30.17
CA ASN A 483 -6.93 41.07 31.03
C ASN A 483 -5.59 41.07 30.31
N SER A 484 -5.55 41.24 28.99
CA SER A 484 -4.30 41.19 28.19
C SER A 484 -3.53 39.87 28.32
N LEU A 485 -4.22 38.80 28.57
CA LEU A 485 -3.65 37.45 28.69
C LEU A 485 -3.75 36.70 27.39
N TRP A 486 -2.78 35.80 27.14
CA TRP A 486 -2.80 34.89 26.03
C TRP A 486 -2.21 33.53 26.43
N SER A 487 -2.50 32.48 25.66
CA SER A 487 -1.93 31.14 25.87
C SER A 487 -1.76 30.37 24.55
N PHE A 488 -0.89 29.38 24.58
CA PHE A 488 -0.95 28.35 23.57
C PHE A 488 -2.13 27.40 23.81
N GLY A 489 -2.64 26.79 22.75
CA GLY A 489 -3.54 25.65 22.85
C GLY A 489 -2.74 24.42 23.30
N ALA A 490 -3.23 23.76 24.36
CA ALA A 490 -2.59 22.58 24.91
C ALA A 490 -2.71 21.35 24.00
N ASN A 491 -1.76 20.40 24.16
CA ASN A 491 -1.80 19.06 23.58
C ASN A 491 -1.82 19.00 22.03
N ARG A 492 -1.24 20.00 21.39
CA ARG A 492 -1.03 19.98 19.92
C ARG A 492 0.33 19.42 19.58
N GLU A 493 0.39 18.49 18.62
CA GLU A 493 1.58 17.77 18.20
C GLU A 493 2.07 18.21 16.81
N ALA A 494 1.15 18.48 15.87
CA ALA A 494 1.46 18.79 14.47
C ALA A 494 1.27 20.27 14.11
N SER A 495 0.53 21.05 14.93
CA SER A 495 0.18 22.45 14.67
C SER A 495 0.39 23.32 15.91
N ILE A 496 0.33 24.66 15.74
CA ILE A 496 0.35 25.61 16.86
C ILE A 496 -1.00 26.33 16.90
N THR A 497 -1.58 26.47 18.07
CA THR A 497 -2.76 27.31 18.30
C THR A 497 -2.47 28.32 19.38
N VAL A 498 -2.98 29.53 19.22
CA VAL A 498 -2.89 30.63 20.18
C VAL A 498 -4.28 31.18 20.45
N PHE A 499 -4.59 31.35 21.73
CA PHE A 499 -5.77 32.04 22.19
C PHE A 499 -5.37 33.35 22.86
N GLY A 500 -6.00 34.45 22.49
CA GLY A 500 -5.64 35.76 23.04
C GLY A 500 -6.52 36.89 22.52
N PRO A 501 -6.29 38.14 22.97
CA PRO A 501 -7.05 39.28 22.52
C PRO A 501 -7.00 39.51 21.01
N ALA A 502 -8.09 39.96 20.41
CA ALA A 502 -8.23 40.17 18.97
C ALA A 502 -7.06 40.94 18.35
N TYR A 503 -6.57 42.00 19.05
CA TYR A 503 -5.42 42.77 18.56
C TYR A 503 -4.12 41.95 18.47
N LEU A 504 -3.84 41.06 19.44
CA LEU A 504 -2.70 40.16 19.37
C LEU A 504 -2.86 39.22 18.19
N ILE A 505 -4.05 38.61 18.02
CA ILE A 505 -4.35 37.69 16.93
C ILE A 505 -4.15 38.34 15.56
N GLU A 506 -4.65 39.59 15.35
CA GLU A 506 -4.43 40.35 14.13
C GLU A 506 -2.94 40.61 13.85
N ARG A 507 -2.18 40.93 14.90
CA ARG A 507 -0.73 41.18 14.76
C ARG A 507 0.04 39.91 14.42
N LEU A 508 -0.28 38.78 15.04
CA LEU A 508 0.27 37.48 14.69
C LEU A 508 -0.08 37.09 13.24
N GLY A 509 -1.35 37.24 12.85
CA GLY A 509 -1.79 37.01 11.48
C GLY A 509 -1.00 37.85 10.47
N SER A 510 -0.80 39.14 10.75
CA SER A 510 -0.04 40.04 9.89
C SER A 510 1.46 39.66 9.83
N HIS A 511 2.06 39.25 10.94
CA HIS A 511 3.45 38.82 11.03
C HIS A 511 3.72 37.57 10.21
N PHE A 512 2.92 36.53 10.39
CA PHE A 512 3.16 35.22 9.75
C PHE A 512 2.68 35.16 8.29
N ASN A 513 1.59 35.82 7.91
CA ASN A 513 1.14 35.88 6.51
C ASN A 513 2.14 36.58 5.56
N GLY A 514 3.01 37.43 6.09
CA GLY A 514 4.07 38.10 5.30
C GLY A 514 5.29 37.22 5.01
N GLN A 515 5.40 36.07 5.63
CA GLN A 515 6.52 35.15 5.48
C GLN A 515 6.21 34.12 4.39
N LYS A 516 7.12 33.90 3.41
CA LYS A 516 7.02 32.77 2.48
C LYS A 516 7.47 31.50 3.20
N GLN A 517 6.57 30.60 3.58
CA GLN A 517 6.91 29.44 4.38
C GLN A 517 6.07 28.20 4.02
N GLU A 518 6.55 27.03 4.42
CA GLU A 518 5.91 25.72 4.26
C GLU A 518 4.74 25.50 5.23
N PHE A 519 4.06 26.55 5.63
CA PHE A 519 2.91 26.51 6.51
C PHE A 519 1.81 27.48 6.08
N SER A 520 0.61 27.28 6.59
CA SER A 520 -0.52 28.17 6.43
C SER A 520 -1.05 28.67 7.79
N VAL A 521 -1.71 29.82 7.74
CA VAL A 521 -2.17 30.53 8.93
C VAL A 521 -3.69 30.60 8.94
N ASP A 522 -4.30 30.21 10.05
CA ASP A 522 -5.69 30.54 10.38
C ASP A 522 -5.72 31.68 11.42
N CYS A 523 -6.31 32.78 11.03
CA CYS A 523 -6.37 33.99 11.85
C CYS A 523 -7.83 34.47 11.94
N SER A 524 -8.43 34.29 13.11
CA SER A 524 -9.82 34.62 13.39
C SER A 524 -9.91 35.50 14.65
N PRO A 525 -9.66 36.83 14.51
CA PRO A 525 -9.69 37.76 15.65
C PRO A 525 -11.04 37.82 16.37
N GLU A 526 -12.14 37.63 15.61
CA GLU A 526 -13.51 37.60 16.15
C GLU A 526 -13.76 36.40 17.07
N TYR A 527 -12.94 35.36 16.98
CA TYR A 527 -12.96 34.17 17.85
C TYR A 527 -11.78 34.14 18.83
N ASN A 528 -10.95 35.20 18.89
CA ASN A 528 -9.72 35.25 19.70
C ASN A 528 -8.75 34.09 19.42
N PHE A 529 -8.65 33.68 18.16
CA PHE A 529 -7.98 32.48 17.72
C PHE A 529 -6.98 32.75 16.61
N PHE A 530 -5.79 32.15 16.73
CA PHE A 530 -4.75 32.10 15.71
C PHE A 530 -4.16 30.71 15.68
N ALA A 531 -3.87 30.19 14.49
CA ALA A 531 -3.17 28.92 14.35
C ALA A 531 -2.18 28.92 13.18
N ILE A 532 -1.12 28.12 13.33
CA ILE A 532 -0.17 27.75 12.27
C ILE A 532 -0.34 26.26 12.01
N HIS A 533 -0.64 25.91 10.77
CA HIS A 533 -0.81 24.53 10.31
C HIS A 533 0.28 24.19 9.30
N PRO A 534 0.80 22.95 9.28
CA PRO A 534 1.71 22.51 8.22
C PRO A 534 1.02 22.55 6.85
N GLY A 535 1.81 22.79 5.79
CA GLY A 535 1.35 22.87 4.42
C GLY A 535 0.87 24.25 3.97
N GLU A 536 0.84 24.49 2.68
CA GLU A 536 0.54 25.79 2.07
C GLU A 536 -0.91 26.26 2.26
N ASN A 537 -1.84 25.33 2.50
CA ASN A 537 -3.27 25.63 2.63
C ASN A 537 -3.97 24.69 3.60
N TYR A 538 -4.07 25.10 4.88
CA TYR A 538 -4.71 24.32 5.94
C TYR A 538 -6.16 23.92 5.64
N LYS A 539 -6.89 24.68 4.82
CA LYS A 539 -8.28 24.38 4.44
C LYS A 539 -8.43 23.08 3.63
N LEU A 540 -7.33 22.61 3.05
CA LEU A 540 -7.29 21.36 2.29
C LEU A 540 -6.86 20.16 3.12
N ASN A 541 -6.30 20.36 4.32
CA ASN A 541 -5.66 19.29 5.08
C ASN A 541 -6.64 18.16 5.48
N LYS A 542 -7.85 18.47 5.96
CA LYS A 542 -8.90 17.45 6.22
C LYS A 542 -9.20 16.63 4.96
N GLY A 543 -9.42 17.34 3.83
CA GLY A 543 -9.68 16.71 2.55
C GLY A 543 -8.53 15.82 2.08
N GLN A 544 -7.28 16.25 2.28
CA GLN A 544 -6.10 15.45 1.95
C GLN A 544 -6.02 14.17 2.79
N ALA A 545 -6.26 14.26 4.11
CA ALA A 545 -6.30 13.08 4.97
C ALA A 545 -7.39 12.08 4.54
N LEU A 546 -8.60 12.55 4.27
CA LEU A 546 -9.71 11.72 3.81
C LEU A 546 -9.44 11.10 2.44
N ASN A 547 -8.86 11.86 1.50
CA ASN A 547 -8.44 11.36 0.19
C ASN A 547 -7.35 10.31 0.31
N THR A 548 -6.39 10.51 1.22
CA THR A 548 -5.35 9.51 1.50
C THR A 548 -5.99 8.19 1.92
N LEU A 549 -6.94 8.22 2.87
CA LEU A 549 -7.64 7.01 3.30
C LEU A 549 -8.47 6.38 2.18
N ALA A 550 -9.18 7.18 1.39
CA ALA A 550 -9.95 6.69 0.25
C ALA A 550 -9.07 6.04 -0.81
N ALA A 551 -7.91 6.64 -1.11
CA ALA A 551 -6.91 6.08 -2.02
C ALA A 551 -6.36 4.72 -1.54
N PHE A 552 -6.36 4.47 -0.22
CA PHE A 552 -6.01 3.17 0.35
C PHE A 552 -7.17 2.16 0.37
N GLY A 553 -8.28 2.51 -0.25
CA GLY A 553 -9.42 1.63 -0.46
C GLY A 553 -10.47 1.67 0.63
N GLN A 554 -10.42 2.62 1.59
CA GLN A 554 -11.51 2.83 2.52
C GLN A 554 -12.69 3.54 1.84
N ASN A 555 -13.91 3.08 2.11
CA ASN A 555 -15.13 3.78 1.73
C ASN A 555 -15.43 4.85 2.79
N ILE A 556 -15.45 6.12 2.39
CA ILE A 556 -15.52 7.23 3.34
C ILE A 556 -16.77 8.07 3.11
N ILE A 557 -17.48 8.35 4.21
CA ILE A 557 -18.51 9.39 4.26
C ILE A 557 -18.01 10.46 5.23
N MET A 558 -17.94 11.71 4.78
CA MET A 558 -17.65 12.86 5.64
C MET A 558 -18.93 13.60 5.94
N VAL A 559 -19.21 13.85 7.22
CA VAL A 559 -20.34 14.65 7.71
C VAL A 559 -19.80 15.93 8.32
N GLY A 560 -20.15 17.06 7.74
CA GLY A 560 -19.67 18.37 8.16
C GLY A 560 -20.72 19.47 8.14
N ASN A 561 -20.28 20.73 8.31
CA ASN A 561 -21.14 21.91 8.32
C ASN A 561 -20.66 23.05 7.41
N SER A 562 -19.50 22.90 6.78
CA SER A 562 -18.84 23.98 6.04
C SER A 562 -17.99 23.46 4.87
N MET A 563 -17.48 24.37 4.04
CA MET A 563 -16.58 24.04 2.94
C MET A 563 -15.23 23.45 3.38
N SER A 564 -14.83 23.61 4.63
CA SER A 564 -13.62 22.94 5.15
C SER A 564 -13.78 21.42 5.30
N ASP A 565 -15.03 20.93 5.26
CA ASP A 565 -15.38 19.50 5.34
C ASP A 565 -15.71 18.93 3.96
N TRP A 566 -15.60 19.75 2.92
CA TRP A 566 -15.82 19.32 1.55
C TRP A 566 -14.60 18.58 0.99
N VAL A 567 -14.85 17.47 0.33
CA VAL A 567 -13.86 16.72 -0.47
C VAL A 567 -14.42 16.50 -1.86
N GLU A 568 -13.61 16.69 -2.89
CA GLU A 568 -14.05 16.47 -4.26
C GLU A 568 -14.45 15.00 -4.49
N PRO A 569 -15.63 14.72 -5.09
CA PRO A 569 -16.16 13.34 -5.21
C PRO A 569 -15.28 12.38 -6.04
N GLU A 570 -14.41 12.92 -6.89
CA GLU A 570 -13.51 12.14 -7.75
C GLU A 570 -12.58 11.23 -6.96
N GLN A 571 -12.40 11.51 -5.66
CA GLN A 571 -11.54 10.76 -4.75
C GLN A 571 -12.26 9.63 -3.99
N GLY A 572 -13.56 9.40 -4.27
CA GLY A 572 -14.33 8.34 -3.61
C GLY A 572 -14.82 8.66 -2.20
N VAL A 573 -14.75 9.93 -1.77
CA VAL A 573 -15.33 10.42 -0.51
C VAL A 573 -16.72 10.98 -0.75
N ILE A 574 -17.70 10.51 0.01
CA ILE A 574 -19.07 11.02 -0.03
C ILE A 574 -19.25 12.08 1.07
N CYS A 575 -19.71 13.29 0.71
CA CYS A 575 -19.93 14.36 1.67
C CYS A 575 -21.43 14.57 1.95
N ALA A 576 -21.78 14.64 3.23
CA ALA A 576 -23.11 15.01 3.73
C ALA A 576 -22.98 16.18 4.73
N PHE A 577 -24.01 17.00 4.87
CA PHE A 577 -23.92 18.19 5.70
C PHE A 577 -25.14 18.34 6.61
N VAL A 578 -24.88 18.84 7.83
CA VAL A 578 -25.94 19.35 8.70
C VAL A 578 -26.33 20.76 8.24
N ASN A 579 -27.58 21.17 8.47
CA ASN A 579 -28.02 22.53 8.16
C ASN A 579 -27.32 23.56 9.06
N GLY A 580 -27.04 24.74 8.51
CA GLY A 580 -26.37 25.81 9.27
C GLY A 580 -26.06 27.04 8.42
N ALA A 581 -25.58 28.09 9.05
CA ALA A 581 -25.29 29.38 8.40
C ALA A 581 -24.14 29.32 7.39
N ARG A 582 -23.30 28.28 7.44
CA ARG A 582 -22.15 28.08 6.54
C ARG A 582 -22.47 27.24 5.29
N ILE A 583 -23.72 26.78 5.15
CA ILE A 583 -24.17 26.08 3.95
C ILE A 583 -24.38 27.11 2.83
N ASN A 584 -23.60 26.99 1.78
CA ASN A 584 -23.65 27.88 0.62
C ASN A 584 -24.17 27.13 -0.64
N SER A 585 -24.30 27.85 -1.75
CA SER A 585 -24.78 27.29 -3.03
C SER A 585 -23.92 26.15 -3.57
N ASP A 586 -22.60 26.17 -3.31
CA ASP A 586 -21.68 25.16 -3.80
C ASP A 586 -21.90 23.84 -3.08
N ILE A 587 -22.06 23.88 -1.75
CA ILE A 587 -22.41 22.71 -0.93
C ILE A 587 -23.78 22.16 -1.37
N VAL A 588 -24.78 23.02 -1.53
CA VAL A 588 -26.13 22.61 -1.93
C VAL A 588 -26.15 21.86 -3.26
N ASN A 589 -25.32 22.28 -4.21
CA ASN A 589 -25.28 21.67 -5.53
C ASN A 589 -24.48 20.36 -5.62
N LYS A 590 -23.58 20.10 -4.66
CA LYS A 590 -22.59 19.02 -4.75
C LYS A 590 -22.76 17.94 -3.68
N ALA A 591 -23.36 18.28 -2.52
CA ALA A 591 -23.51 17.34 -1.41
C ALA A 591 -24.42 16.15 -1.75
N ALA A 592 -24.06 14.97 -1.29
CA ALA A 592 -24.90 13.78 -1.46
C ALA A 592 -26.21 13.88 -0.64
N TYR A 593 -26.14 14.51 0.53
CA TYR A 593 -27.31 14.78 1.38
C TYR A 593 -27.06 15.99 2.28
N ILE A 594 -28.09 16.77 2.51
CA ILE A 594 -28.10 17.85 3.51
C ILE A 594 -29.32 17.64 4.41
N SER A 595 -29.06 17.51 5.73
CA SER A 595 -30.13 17.44 6.72
C SER A 595 -30.83 18.80 6.84
N ASP A 596 -32.11 18.81 7.11
CA ASP A 596 -32.86 20.02 7.48
C ASP A 596 -32.66 20.43 8.96
N LYS A 597 -31.98 19.56 9.73
CA LYS A 597 -31.66 19.77 11.15
C LYS A 597 -30.21 20.25 11.30
N GLN A 598 -29.96 20.93 12.41
CA GLN A 598 -28.66 21.50 12.77
C GLN A 598 -27.92 20.58 13.75
N THR A 599 -26.61 20.72 13.82
CA THR A 599 -25.73 20.11 14.81
C THR A 599 -25.98 18.60 15.02
N ILE A 600 -25.88 18.11 16.24
CA ILE A 600 -26.05 16.69 16.59
C ILE A 600 -27.36 16.06 16.04
N LYS A 601 -28.46 16.85 16.01
CA LYS A 601 -29.73 16.39 15.44
C LYS A 601 -29.66 16.18 13.93
N GLY A 602 -28.88 17.02 13.23
CA GLY A 602 -28.58 16.85 11.82
C GLY A 602 -27.71 15.63 11.57
N VAL A 603 -26.71 15.40 12.42
CA VAL A 603 -25.88 14.19 12.35
C VAL A 603 -26.73 12.93 12.53
N ILE A 604 -27.60 12.89 13.55
CA ILE A 604 -28.50 11.74 13.78
C ILE A 604 -29.38 11.49 12.55
N ASP A 605 -29.96 12.54 11.97
CA ASP A 605 -30.80 12.44 10.76
C ASP A 605 -30.00 11.84 9.58
N ILE A 606 -28.75 12.28 9.37
CA ILE A 606 -27.86 11.74 8.32
C ILE A 606 -27.57 10.26 8.58
N LEU A 607 -27.18 9.89 9.80
CA LEU A 607 -26.87 8.50 10.15
C LEU A 607 -28.09 7.57 9.95
N GLU A 608 -29.30 8.05 10.21
CA GLU A 608 -30.54 7.27 9.98
C GLU A 608 -30.87 7.09 8.51
N LYS A 609 -30.35 7.94 7.60
CA LYS A 609 -30.54 7.83 6.14
C LYS A 609 -29.52 6.91 5.46
N ILE A 610 -28.39 6.61 6.09
CA ILE A 610 -27.39 5.71 5.55
C ILE A 610 -27.93 4.28 5.60
N GLN A 611 -28.15 3.70 4.42
CA GLN A 611 -28.73 2.35 4.25
C GLN A 611 -27.64 1.28 4.12
#